data_bb95b3dc3dac5d89f57fa48d7f1d15dd
#
_entry.id   bb95b3dc3dac5d89f57fa48d7f1d15dd
#
_cell.length_a   1.000
_cell.length_b   1.000
_cell.length_c   1.000
_cell.angle_alpha   90.00
_cell.angle_beta   90.00
_cell.angle_gamma   90.00
#
_symmetry.space_group_name_H-M   'P 1'
#
loop_
_entity.id
_entity.type
_entity.pdbx_description
1 polymer ?
#
loop_
_entity_poly.entity_id
_entity_poly.type
_entity_poly.pdbx_seq_one_letter_code
_entity_poly.pdbx_strand_id
1 'polypeptide(L)'
;MVKNKILKRIVAGLSCIALSTTMLTSLPAFADDYVDEYQYYSTLDPNGEEYQEWKSNLASSAVSVPQNRMLKSILKNNTLIANDYIEFNTASNGHYTIGTIGGNPNSSTDDNKKMLFGHPGGGTSKTTIVVGESINEFTSSNVTYDGSKSVSKASYDGVDVTQELSIIENSATGRDDVVKIKYIVKNDTEYAKQVGIRIMMDTMLGGNDAAPFRVNGSDVTTETVYSGSNIPQIWQAFDSATNPGVVAQGTFYKSGDRKPDKVQFTNWGNVTSTLWDYVTQPGRSNGDSAVSITWNKDTFTSGETREFVTYYGLSELEQNLIPPLALSVYADNKVSISNFNYDDINANVYLDNIGDGDATDVSIKITADNLEPKY
;
A
#
# COMPACT_ATOMS: atom_id res chain seq x y z
N MET A 1 -11.22 37.83 8.80
CA MET A 1 -9.99 38.57 9.18
C MET A 1 -8.79 37.65 9.46
N VAL A 2 -8.99 36.48 10.00
CA VAL A 2 -7.94 35.43 10.20
C VAL A 2 -7.50 34.81 8.89
N LYS A 3 -8.45 34.41 7.98
CA LYS A 3 -8.16 33.82 6.66
C LYS A 3 -7.18 34.66 5.80
N ASN A 4 -7.34 35.97 5.79
CA ASN A 4 -6.44 36.87 5.02
C ASN A 4 -5.01 36.99 5.58
N LYS A 5 -4.80 36.69 6.86
CA LYS A 5 -3.45 36.73 7.45
C LYS A 5 -2.66 35.46 7.13
N ILE A 6 -3.34 34.29 7.08
CA ILE A 6 -2.75 33.01 6.78
C ILE A 6 -2.31 32.99 5.30
N LEU A 7 -3.21 33.36 4.40
CA LEU A 7 -2.92 33.45 2.96
C LEU A 7 -1.71 34.36 2.63
N LYS A 8 -1.59 35.51 3.31
CA LYS A 8 -0.45 36.41 3.15
C LYS A 8 0.87 35.83 3.65
N ARG A 9 0.85 34.95 4.66
CA ARG A 9 2.04 34.28 5.18
C ARG A 9 2.52 33.16 4.25
N ILE A 10 1.61 32.37 3.69
CA ILE A 10 1.93 31.32 2.72
C ILE A 10 2.60 31.93 1.47
N VAL A 11 2.01 33.00 0.92
CA VAL A 11 2.57 33.70 -0.26
C VAL A 11 3.93 34.34 0.07
N ALA A 12 4.10 34.90 1.26
CA ALA A 12 5.38 35.50 1.69
C ALA A 12 6.47 34.40 1.90
N GLY A 13 6.12 33.27 2.48
CA GLY A 13 7.04 32.13 2.66
C GLY A 13 7.54 31.57 1.34
N LEU A 14 6.65 31.37 0.39
CA LEU A 14 6.99 30.86 -0.96
C LEU A 14 7.83 31.86 -1.76
N SER A 15 7.60 33.15 -1.63
CA SER A 15 8.40 34.20 -2.28
C SER A 15 9.83 34.29 -1.74
N CYS A 16 10.05 33.98 -0.47
CA CYS A 16 11.39 33.96 0.14
C CYS A 16 12.23 32.75 -0.27
N ILE A 17 11.58 31.59 -0.54
CA ILE A 17 12.27 30.36 -0.98
C ILE A 17 12.78 30.51 -2.42
N ALA A 18 12.11 31.30 -3.26
CA ALA A 18 12.52 31.53 -4.65
C ALA A 18 13.74 32.43 -4.81
N LEU A 19 14.19 33.11 -3.77
CA LEU A 19 15.14 34.23 -3.90
C LEU A 19 16.56 34.03 -3.36
N SER A 20 16.90 32.95 -2.66
CA SER A 20 18.30 32.73 -2.26
C SER A 20 18.64 31.29 -1.84
N THR A 21 19.69 30.75 -2.46
CA THR A 21 20.37 29.50 -2.05
C THR A 21 21.22 29.66 -0.77
N THR A 22 21.17 30.82 -0.10
CA THR A 22 22.06 31.15 1.05
C THR A 22 21.34 31.32 2.41
N MET A 23 20.03 31.12 2.51
CA MET A 23 19.31 31.26 3.78
C MET A 23 18.66 29.96 4.30
N LEU A 24 19.42 28.85 4.28
CA LEU A 24 18.95 27.57 4.82
C LEU A 24 18.89 27.52 6.36
N THR A 25 19.41 28.54 7.07
CA THR A 25 19.48 28.54 8.55
C THR A 25 18.26 29.10 9.24
N SER A 26 17.29 29.69 8.52
CA SER A 26 16.03 30.22 9.08
C SER A 26 14.77 29.41 8.77
N LEU A 27 14.93 28.24 8.17
CA LEU A 27 13.84 27.35 7.75
C LEU A 27 13.03 26.66 8.87
N PRO A 28 13.55 26.39 10.08
CA PRO A 28 12.78 25.65 11.09
C PRO A 28 11.44 26.31 11.49
N ALA A 29 11.42 27.63 11.64
CA ALA A 29 10.20 28.31 12.08
C ALA A 29 9.09 28.38 11.01
N PHE A 30 9.47 28.35 9.73
CA PHE A 30 8.49 28.30 8.63
C PHE A 30 7.99 26.90 8.35
N ALA A 31 8.81 25.89 8.63
CA ALA A 31 8.44 24.49 8.43
C ALA A 31 7.38 24.06 9.46
N ASP A 32 7.52 24.47 10.71
CA ASP A 32 6.56 24.11 11.77
C ASP A 32 5.17 24.72 11.52
N ASP A 33 5.10 26.00 11.14
CA ASP A 33 3.83 26.66 10.82
C ASP A 33 3.12 26.00 9.60
N TYR A 34 3.89 25.53 8.62
CA TYR A 34 3.36 24.91 7.42
C TYR A 34 2.87 23.48 7.67
N VAL A 35 3.57 22.74 8.52
CA VAL A 35 3.21 21.39 8.93
C VAL A 35 1.89 21.38 9.71
N ASP A 36 1.73 22.33 10.65
CA ASP A 36 0.49 22.46 11.42
C ASP A 36 -0.69 22.79 10.50
N GLU A 37 -0.47 23.64 9.51
CA GLU A 37 -1.48 24.01 8.53
C GLU A 37 -1.88 22.84 7.62
N TYR A 38 -0.90 22.08 7.12
CA TYR A 38 -1.16 20.88 6.34
C TYR A 38 -1.93 19.82 7.15
N GLN A 39 -1.52 19.59 8.40
CA GLN A 39 -2.23 18.69 9.30
C GLN A 39 -3.67 19.13 9.53
N TYR A 40 -3.91 20.41 9.74
CA TYR A 40 -5.26 20.96 9.89
C TYR A 40 -6.11 20.70 8.64
N TYR A 41 -5.63 21.08 7.46
CA TYR A 41 -6.40 20.92 6.23
C TYR A 41 -6.58 19.45 5.82
N SER A 42 -5.63 18.58 6.16
CA SER A 42 -5.78 17.13 5.92
C SER A 42 -6.86 16.46 6.78
N THR A 43 -7.31 17.12 7.86
CA THR A 43 -8.41 16.62 8.70
C THR A 43 -9.80 17.08 8.20
N LEU A 44 -9.84 17.99 7.24
CA LEU A 44 -11.10 18.50 6.69
C LEU A 44 -11.69 17.53 5.67
N ASP A 45 -12.98 17.67 5.42
CA ASP A 45 -13.63 16.97 4.33
C ASP A 45 -12.94 17.32 2.99
N PRO A 46 -12.38 16.36 2.27
CA PRO A 46 -11.72 16.61 0.98
C PRO A 46 -12.61 17.25 -0.08
N ASN A 47 -13.93 17.14 0.05
CA ASN A 47 -14.91 17.80 -0.81
C ASN A 47 -15.40 19.14 -0.23
N GLY A 48 -14.96 19.49 0.96
CA GLY A 48 -15.31 20.76 1.61
C GLY A 48 -14.66 21.97 0.93
N GLU A 49 -15.38 23.09 0.89
CA GLU A 49 -14.91 24.33 0.24
C GLU A 49 -13.56 24.79 0.77
N GLU A 50 -13.34 24.68 2.06
CA GLU A 50 -12.11 25.11 2.74
C GLU A 50 -10.89 24.26 2.32
N TYR A 51 -11.06 22.94 2.18
CA TYR A 51 -10.01 22.05 1.67
C TYR A 51 -9.70 22.31 0.20
N GLN A 52 -10.74 22.47 -0.63
CA GLN A 52 -10.57 22.74 -2.07
C GLN A 52 -9.93 24.11 -2.31
N GLU A 53 -10.26 25.15 -1.50
CA GLU A 53 -9.60 26.45 -1.56
C GLU A 53 -8.12 26.34 -1.23
N TRP A 54 -7.76 25.64 -0.15
CA TRP A 54 -6.37 25.37 0.23
C TRP A 54 -5.62 24.60 -0.87
N LYS A 55 -6.20 23.52 -1.39
CA LYS A 55 -5.62 22.72 -2.48
C LYS A 55 -5.40 23.56 -3.76
N SER A 56 -6.37 24.39 -4.14
CA SER A 56 -6.27 25.29 -5.29
C SER A 56 -5.16 26.32 -5.11
N ASN A 57 -4.99 26.84 -3.90
CA ASN A 57 -3.93 27.80 -3.58
C ASN A 57 -2.54 27.13 -3.60
N LEU A 58 -2.41 25.89 -3.19
CA LEU A 58 -1.19 25.10 -3.36
C LEU A 58 -0.84 24.91 -4.83
N ALA A 59 -1.81 24.56 -5.66
CA ALA A 59 -1.61 24.37 -7.10
C ALA A 59 -1.30 25.67 -7.83
N SER A 60 -1.95 26.78 -7.45
CA SER A 60 -1.79 28.09 -8.09
C SER A 60 -0.52 28.82 -7.69
N SER A 61 0.13 28.43 -6.62
CA SER A 61 1.42 29.02 -6.17
C SER A 61 2.58 28.68 -7.10
N ALA A 62 2.33 28.11 -8.27
CA ALA A 62 3.23 27.91 -9.42
C ALA A 62 4.61 27.33 -9.02
N VAL A 63 4.58 26.39 -8.09
CA VAL A 63 5.79 25.69 -7.67
C VAL A 63 6.11 24.65 -8.71
N SER A 64 7.25 24.78 -9.38
CA SER A 64 7.70 23.80 -10.36
C SER A 64 7.85 22.40 -9.72
N VAL A 65 7.74 21.33 -10.53
CA VAL A 65 7.87 19.93 -10.09
C VAL A 65 9.04 19.66 -9.11
N PRO A 66 10.23 20.29 -9.25
CA PRO A 66 11.32 20.20 -8.25
C PRO A 66 10.96 20.79 -6.89
N GLN A 67 10.17 21.84 -6.83
CA GLN A 67 9.75 22.49 -5.58
C GLN A 67 8.66 21.69 -4.88
N ASN A 68 7.76 21.04 -5.61
CA ASN A 68 6.81 20.08 -5.04
C ASN A 68 7.53 18.89 -4.39
N ARG A 69 8.61 18.40 -4.99
CA ARG A 69 9.48 17.39 -4.37
C ARG A 69 10.15 17.90 -3.10
N MET A 70 10.52 19.16 -3.09
CA MET A 70 11.18 19.79 -1.93
C MET A 70 10.19 20.06 -0.79
N LEU A 71 8.98 20.54 -1.08
CA LEU A 71 7.89 20.66 -0.11
C LEU A 71 7.49 19.28 0.46
N LYS A 72 7.36 18.27 -0.36
CA LYS A 72 7.14 16.88 0.07
C LYS A 72 8.31 16.35 0.91
N SER A 73 9.55 16.78 0.67
CA SER A 73 10.71 16.40 1.49
C SER A 73 10.77 17.17 2.83
N ILE A 74 10.21 18.36 2.91
CA ILE A 74 10.10 19.14 4.14
C ILE A 74 8.98 18.57 5.03
N LEU A 75 7.86 18.16 4.44
CA LEU A 75 6.81 17.39 5.12
C LEU A 75 7.30 16.03 5.64
N LYS A 76 8.49 15.62 5.26
CA LYS A 76 9.14 14.37 5.61
C LYS A 76 9.57 14.24 7.09
N ASN A 77 9.56 15.30 7.86
CA ASN A 77 9.74 15.22 9.31
C ASN A 77 8.49 14.70 10.03
N ASN A 78 7.38 14.57 9.34
CA ASN A 78 6.17 13.91 9.79
C ASN A 78 6.07 12.54 9.16
N THR A 79 5.52 11.63 9.83
CA THR A 79 5.28 10.21 9.58
C THR A 79 4.71 9.85 8.18
N LEU A 80 4.55 10.81 7.28
CA LEU A 80 3.93 10.70 5.97
C LEU A 80 4.97 10.62 4.84
N ILE A 81 4.87 9.63 3.98
CA ILE A 81 5.63 9.50 2.74
C ILE A 81 4.66 9.58 1.57
N ALA A 82 4.93 10.47 0.63
CA ALA A 82 4.00 10.84 -0.42
C ALA A 82 4.70 11.12 -1.76
N ASN A 83 3.95 10.94 -2.84
CA ASN A 83 4.28 11.43 -4.18
C ASN A 83 3.05 12.10 -4.81
N ASP A 84 2.99 12.22 -6.14
CA ASP A 84 1.86 12.88 -6.80
C ASP A 84 0.59 12.03 -6.83
N TYR A 85 0.69 10.72 -6.61
CA TYR A 85 -0.41 9.75 -6.75
C TYR A 85 -0.95 9.31 -5.40
N ILE A 86 -0.08 8.81 -4.54
CA ILE A 86 -0.45 8.19 -3.27
C ILE A 86 0.44 8.67 -2.13
N GLU A 87 -0.05 8.43 -0.93
CA GLU A 87 0.69 8.65 0.31
C GLU A 87 0.43 7.53 1.31
N PHE A 88 1.37 7.33 2.22
CA PHE A 88 1.17 6.47 3.38
C PHE A 88 1.75 7.09 4.64
N ASN A 89 1.13 6.77 5.77
CA ASN A 89 1.59 7.14 7.09
C ASN A 89 1.92 5.89 7.89
N THR A 90 3.00 5.94 8.66
CA THR A 90 3.33 4.92 9.66
C THR A 90 3.34 5.57 11.04
N ALA A 91 2.41 5.18 11.90
CA ALA A 91 2.34 5.67 13.27
C ALA A 91 3.52 5.18 14.11
N SER A 92 3.80 5.86 15.23
CA SER A 92 4.93 5.51 16.11
C SER A 92 4.91 4.06 16.62
N ASN A 93 3.74 3.44 16.69
CA ASN A 93 3.56 2.04 17.05
C ASN A 93 3.72 1.05 15.86
N GLY A 94 3.97 1.54 14.64
CA GLY A 94 4.10 0.71 13.45
C GLY A 94 2.78 0.41 12.72
N HIS A 95 1.63 0.88 13.21
CA HIS A 95 0.40 0.86 12.43
C HIS A 95 0.53 1.80 11.22
N TYR A 96 -0.15 1.50 10.14
CA TYR A 96 -0.03 2.27 8.92
C TYR A 96 -1.37 2.53 8.25
N THR A 97 -1.38 3.58 7.45
CA THR A 97 -2.51 3.97 6.60
C THR A 97 -2.04 4.32 5.21
N ILE A 98 -2.90 4.18 4.23
CA ILE A 98 -2.63 4.49 2.82
C ILE A 98 -3.80 5.27 2.26
N GLY A 99 -3.51 6.25 1.42
CA GLY A 99 -4.49 7.04 0.70
C GLY A 99 -3.95 7.59 -0.60
N THR A 100 -4.79 8.29 -1.34
CA THR A 100 -4.43 8.98 -2.57
C THR A 100 -4.20 10.46 -2.32
N ILE A 101 -3.33 11.07 -3.12
CA ILE A 101 -3.22 12.52 -3.27
C ILE A 101 -3.91 12.91 -4.59
N GLY A 102 -3.21 12.83 -5.70
CA GLY A 102 -3.77 13.11 -7.02
C GLY A 102 -4.28 11.88 -7.76
N GLY A 103 -4.17 10.69 -7.16
CA GLY A 103 -4.72 9.47 -7.72
C GLY A 103 -4.33 9.21 -9.17
N ASN A 104 -5.29 8.80 -9.98
CA ASN A 104 -5.14 8.67 -11.42
C ASN A 104 -5.10 10.05 -12.07
N PRO A 105 -4.04 10.44 -12.80
CA PRO A 105 -3.90 11.77 -13.38
C PRO A 105 -4.98 12.12 -14.42
N ASN A 106 -5.73 11.14 -14.91
CA ASN A 106 -6.83 11.32 -15.87
C ASN A 106 -8.20 11.46 -15.18
N SER A 107 -8.26 11.39 -13.86
CA SER A 107 -9.49 11.47 -13.08
C SER A 107 -9.25 12.30 -11.82
N SER A 108 -10.28 13.00 -11.34
CA SER A 108 -10.25 13.65 -10.02
C SER A 108 -11.16 12.95 -9.02
N THR A 109 -11.81 11.87 -9.41
CA THR A 109 -12.75 11.15 -8.53
C THR A 109 -12.03 10.42 -7.41
N ASP A 110 -10.77 10.03 -7.63
CA ASP A 110 -9.91 9.34 -6.68
C ASP A 110 -8.87 10.25 -6.00
N ASP A 111 -8.95 11.57 -6.20
CA ASP A 111 -8.12 12.55 -5.48
C ASP A 111 -8.45 12.56 -3.99
N ASN A 112 -7.40 12.55 -3.13
CA ASN A 112 -7.49 12.69 -1.68
C ASN A 112 -8.47 11.70 -1.04
N LYS A 113 -8.42 10.44 -1.46
CA LYS A 113 -9.26 9.37 -0.93
C LYS A 113 -8.51 8.49 0.06
N LYS A 114 -9.21 8.05 1.09
CA LYS A 114 -8.70 6.98 1.95
C LYS A 114 -8.71 5.68 1.17
N MET A 115 -7.70 4.85 1.40
CA MET A 115 -7.63 3.48 0.93
C MET A 115 -7.59 2.50 2.10
N LEU A 116 -7.09 2.94 3.27
CA LEU A 116 -7.19 2.26 4.55
C LEU A 116 -7.84 3.16 5.58
N PHE A 117 -8.52 2.55 6.56
CA PHE A 117 -9.19 3.25 7.65
C PHE A 117 -8.22 4.16 8.42
N GLY A 118 -8.72 5.31 8.81
CA GLY A 118 -7.96 6.27 9.63
C GLY A 118 -6.93 7.13 8.88
N HIS A 119 -6.75 6.92 7.57
CA HIS A 119 -5.82 7.73 6.78
C HIS A 119 -6.23 9.22 6.77
N PRO A 120 -5.27 10.17 6.91
CA PRO A 120 -3.81 10.01 7.08
C PRO A 120 -3.36 9.79 8.53
N GLY A 121 -4.25 9.77 9.49
CA GLY A 121 -3.97 9.74 10.92
C GLY A 121 -3.81 8.34 11.52
N GLY A 122 -4.57 8.05 12.58
CA GLY A 122 -4.49 6.81 13.34
C GLY A 122 -5.14 5.61 12.65
N GLY A 123 -4.34 4.80 11.98
CA GLY A 123 -4.80 3.57 11.34
C GLY A 123 -4.97 2.41 12.30
N THR A 124 -5.85 1.49 11.92
CA THR A 124 -6.15 0.24 12.63
C THR A 124 -5.61 -0.99 11.90
N SER A 125 -5.03 -0.80 10.70
CA SER A 125 -4.25 -1.85 10.02
C SER A 125 -3.04 -2.24 10.85
N LYS A 126 -2.87 -3.54 11.12
CA LYS A 126 -1.88 -4.04 12.06
C LYS A 126 -1.36 -5.42 11.66
N THR A 127 -0.27 -5.82 12.28
CA THR A 127 0.36 -7.11 12.04
C THR A 127 0.53 -7.88 13.32
N THR A 128 0.30 -9.16 13.26
CA THR A 128 0.53 -10.10 14.37
C THR A 128 1.75 -10.96 14.07
N ILE A 129 2.62 -11.09 15.05
CA ILE A 129 3.79 -11.99 15.04
C ILE A 129 3.57 -13.08 16.08
N VAL A 130 3.70 -14.32 15.66
CA VAL A 130 3.65 -15.48 16.56
C VAL A 130 5.03 -16.08 16.66
N VAL A 131 5.51 -16.27 17.89
CA VAL A 131 6.77 -16.94 18.18
C VAL A 131 6.49 -18.07 19.19
N GLY A 132 6.62 -19.32 18.76
CA GLY A 132 6.18 -20.47 19.55
C GLY A 132 4.67 -20.40 19.84
N GLU A 133 4.32 -20.25 21.12
CA GLU A 133 2.94 -20.06 21.56
C GLU A 133 2.58 -18.59 21.89
N SER A 134 3.58 -17.70 21.85
CA SER A 134 3.37 -16.28 22.13
C SER A 134 2.79 -15.57 20.90
N ILE A 135 1.65 -14.91 21.07
CA ILE A 135 0.97 -14.15 20.04
C ILE A 135 1.13 -12.66 20.37
N ASN A 136 1.77 -11.91 19.49
CA ASN A 136 2.10 -10.52 19.71
C ASN A 136 1.56 -9.65 18.58
N GLU A 137 0.92 -8.54 18.91
CA GLU A 137 0.70 -7.47 17.94
C GLU A 137 2.05 -6.78 17.68
N PHE A 138 2.39 -6.59 16.41
CA PHE A 138 3.60 -5.85 16.06
C PHE A 138 3.46 -4.41 16.55
N THR A 139 4.30 -4.06 17.50
CA THR A 139 4.34 -2.72 18.08
C THR A 139 5.77 -2.23 18.12
N SER A 140 6.08 -1.23 17.32
CA SER A 140 7.37 -0.55 17.31
C SER A 140 7.39 0.56 18.37
N SER A 141 8.53 0.79 18.98
CA SER A 141 8.75 1.96 19.85
C SER A 141 9.31 3.15 19.07
N ASN A 142 9.72 2.96 17.84
CA ASN A 142 10.31 3.99 17.01
C ASN A 142 10.13 3.67 15.52
N VAL A 143 9.76 4.70 14.75
CA VAL A 143 9.69 4.65 13.29
C VAL A 143 10.73 5.59 12.73
N THR A 144 11.56 5.10 11.83
CA THR A 144 12.55 5.91 11.10
C THR A 144 12.14 6.04 9.64
N TYR A 145 12.48 7.18 9.05
CA TYR A 145 12.16 7.51 7.67
C TYR A 145 13.47 7.68 6.90
N ASP A 146 13.61 6.91 5.83
CA ASP A 146 14.75 6.97 4.92
C ASP A 146 14.24 7.29 3.52
N GLY A 147 14.21 8.56 3.21
CA GLY A 147 13.89 9.06 1.89
C GLY A 147 12.52 8.64 1.35
N SER A 148 12.38 7.43 0.91
CA SER A 148 11.19 6.88 0.25
C SER A 148 10.52 5.76 1.03
N LYS A 149 11.04 5.41 2.22
CA LYS A 149 10.50 4.33 3.05
C LYS A 149 10.43 4.68 4.52
N SER A 150 9.48 4.07 5.22
CA SER A 150 9.46 4.00 6.68
C SER A 150 9.99 2.66 7.15
N VAL A 151 10.67 2.66 8.29
CA VAL A 151 11.22 1.45 8.92
C VAL A 151 10.85 1.44 10.38
N SER A 152 10.16 0.40 10.79
CA SER A 152 9.78 0.11 12.19
C SER A 152 10.38 -1.20 12.64
N LYS A 153 10.81 -1.30 13.90
CA LYS A 153 11.45 -2.50 14.43
C LYS A 153 10.85 -2.92 15.76
N ALA A 154 10.75 -4.21 15.95
CA ALA A 154 10.38 -4.84 17.22
C ALA A 154 11.12 -6.17 17.39
N SER A 155 11.15 -6.72 18.62
CA SER A 155 11.71 -8.03 18.89
C SER A 155 10.80 -8.80 19.84
N TYR A 156 10.58 -10.07 19.57
CA TYR A 156 9.71 -10.95 20.34
C TYR A 156 10.41 -12.28 20.59
N ASP A 157 10.75 -12.57 21.83
CA ASP A 157 11.40 -13.81 22.25
C ASP A 157 12.64 -14.17 21.39
N GLY A 158 13.47 -13.14 21.09
CA GLY A 158 14.68 -13.26 20.29
C GLY A 158 14.45 -13.38 18.78
N VAL A 159 13.22 -13.14 18.31
CA VAL A 159 12.92 -12.98 16.90
C VAL A 159 12.78 -11.49 16.58
N ASP A 160 13.69 -10.99 15.76
CA ASP A 160 13.70 -9.61 15.32
C ASP A 160 12.80 -9.42 14.11
N VAL A 161 11.97 -8.40 14.15
CA VAL A 161 11.02 -8.06 13.10
C VAL A 161 11.24 -6.62 12.64
N THR A 162 11.52 -6.45 11.37
CA THR A 162 11.59 -5.14 10.73
C THR A 162 10.43 -5.00 9.73
N GLN A 163 9.61 -3.99 9.93
CA GLN A 163 8.60 -3.57 8.97
C GLN A 163 9.20 -2.48 8.08
N GLU A 164 9.05 -2.61 6.77
CA GLU A 164 9.40 -1.59 5.79
C GLU A 164 8.19 -1.29 4.90
N LEU A 165 7.79 -0.03 4.81
CA LEU A 165 6.82 0.44 3.83
C LEU A 165 7.51 1.39 2.86
N SER A 166 7.26 1.22 1.56
CA SER A 166 7.83 2.08 0.51
C SER A 166 6.86 2.20 -0.66
N ILE A 167 6.86 3.35 -1.31
CA ILE A 167 6.16 3.54 -2.58
C ILE A 167 7.04 2.97 -3.69
N ILE A 168 6.44 2.18 -4.57
CA ILE A 168 7.11 1.54 -5.70
C ILE A 168 6.31 1.72 -6.99
N GLU A 169 6.98 1.51 -8.10
CA GLU A 169 6.33 1.49 -9.42
C GLU A 169 5.34 0.34 -9.53
N ASN A 170 4.17 0.66 -10.07
CA ASN A 170 3.17 -0.28 -10.51
C ASN A 170 3.45 -0.62 -11.98
N SER A 171 3.79 -1.86 -12.27
CA SER A 171 4.13 -2.30 -13.62
C SER A 171 2.97 -2.19 -14.62
N ALA A 172 1.73 -2.14 -14.14
CA ALA A 172 0.55 -1.96 -14.99
C ALA A 172 0.38 -0.52 -15.46
N THR A 173 0.70 0.45 -14.59
CA THR A 173 0.48 1.88 -14.86
C THR A 173 1.76 2.64 -15.22
N GLY A 174 2.94 2.07 -14.90
CA GLY A 174 4.23 2.76 -14.99
C GLY A 174 4.38 3.92 -14.01
N ARG A 175 3.51 4.00 -12.97
CA ARG A 175 3.52 5.04 -11.96
C ARG A 175 3.92 4.49 -10.59
N ASP A 176 4.47 5.34 -9.75
CA ASP A 176 4.76 5.02 -8.35
C ASP A 176 3.45 5.14 -7.52
N ASP A 177 2.49 4.23 -7.73
CA ASP A 177 1.15 4.27 -7.13
C ASP A 177 0.80 3.02 -6.30
N VAL A 178 1.83 2.26 -5.87
CA VAL A 178 1.70 1.08 -5.02
C VAL A 178 2.60 1.20 -3.80
N VAL A 179 2.07 0.88 -2.63
CA VAL A 179 2.83 0.70 -1.38
C VAL A 179 3.23 -0.77 -1.25
N LYS A 180 4.54 -1.03 -1.19
CA LYS A 180 5.10 -2.32 -0.80
C LYS A 180 5.15 -2.38 0.72
N ILE A 181 4.52 -3.39 1.29
CA ILE A 181 4.48 -3.68 2.73
C ILE A 181 5.34 -4.93 2.95
N LYS A 182 6.52 -4.76 3.56
CA LYS A 182 7.49 -5.83 3.76
C LYS A 182 7.82 -6.01 5.22
N TYR A 183 7.85 -7.25 5.65
CA TYR A 183 8.36 -7.66 6.95
C TYR A 183 9.58 -8.56 6.76
N ILE A 184 10.69 -8.19 7.41
CA ILE A 184 11.91 -8.98 7.49
C ILE A 184 11.94 -9.56 8.90
N VAL A 185 11.88 -10.88 8.99
CA VAL A 185 11.82 -11.61 10.26
C VAL A 185 13.08 -12.47 10.40
N LYS A 186 13.83 -12.25 11.47
CA LYS A 186 15.08 -12.95 11.76
C LYS A 186 15.01 -13.65 13.11
N ASN A 187 15.31 -14.93 13.14
CA ASN A 187 15.56 -15.63 14.39
C ASN A 187 17.00 -15.34 14.84
N ASP A 188 17.15 -14.45 15.82
CA ASP A 188 18.48 -14.07 16.37
C ASP A 188 18.90 -14.91 17.58
N THR A 189 18.26 -16.07 17.79
CA THR A 189 18.59 -17.00 18.85
C THR A 189 19.46 -18.14 18.35
N GLU A 190 20.08 -18.88 19.30
CA GLU A 190 20.85 -20.09 18.99
C GLU A 190 19.99 -21.32 18.69
N TYR A 191 18.68 -21.23 18.87
CA TYR A 191 17.73 -22.33 18.72
C TYR A 191 16.72 -22.08 17.60
N ALA A 192 16.19 -23.16 17.05
CA ALA A 192 15.08 -23.03 16.09
C ALA A 192 13.81 -22.49 16.79
N LYS A 193 13.10 -21.62 16.10
CA LYS A 193 11.84 -21.01 16.55
C LYS A 193 10.72 -21.32 15.56
N GLN A 194 9.51 -21.54 16.06
CA GLN A 194 8.30 -21.55 15.23
C GLN A 194 7.78 -20.13 15.10
N VAL A 195 7.78 -19.59 13.88
CA VAL A 195 7.39 -18.19 13.65
C VAL A 195 6.32 -18.10 12.57
N GLY A 196 5.27 -17.35 12.85
CA GLY A 196 4.21 -17.03 11.90
C GLY A 196 3.93 -15.52 11.87
N ILE A 197 3.39 -15.04 10.76
CA ILE A 197 3.02 -13.63 10.57
C ILE A 197 1.63 -13.52 9.96
N ARG A 198 0.83 -12.58 10.46
CA ARG A 198 -0.47 -12.19 9.90
C ARG A 198 -0.54 -10.68 9.73
N ILE A 199 -0.67 -10.23 8.50
CA ILE A 199 -0.94 -8.84 8.17
C ILE A 199 -2.46 -8.66 8.07
N MET A 200 -3.01 -7.64 8.71
CA MET A 200 -4.41 -7.26 8.60
C MET A 200 -4.52 -5.83 8.10
N MET A 201 -5.22 -5.63 7.01
CA MET A 201 -5.54 -4.34 6.44
C MET A 201 -7.02 -4.03 6.69
N ASP A 202 -7.27 -2.91 7.32
CA ASP A 202 -8.59 -2.35 7.56
C ASP A 202 -8.93 -1.43 6.37
N THR A 203 -9.76 -1.94 5.46
CA THR A 203 -10.00 -1.29 4.18
C THR A 203 -11.13 -0.26 4.29
N MET A 204 -10.86 0.96 3.84
CA MET A 204 -11.85 2.02 3.71
C MET A 204 -11.56 2.80 2.44
N LEU A 205 -12.44 2.73 1.45
CA LEU A 205 -12.23 3.45 0.19
C LEU A 205 -13.09 4.70 0.14
N GLY A 206 -12.43 5.85 0.00
CA GLY A 206 -13.10 7.13 0.10
C GLY A 206 -13.78 7.27 1.47
N GLY A 207 -15.10 7.33 1.46
CA GLY A 207 -15.94 7.35 2.68
C GLY A 207 -16.59 6.01 3.01
N ASN A 208 -16.32 4.94 2.25
CA ASN A 208 -16.97 3.65 2.41
C ASN A 208 -16.11 2.69 3.24
N ASP A 209 -16.53 2.45 4.50
CA ASP A 209 -15.90 1.53 5.44
C ASP A 209 -16.30 0.07 5.17
N ALA A 210 -17.39 -0.13 4.43
CA ALA A 210 -17.83 -1.41 3.93
C ALA A 210 -17.41 -1.63 2.47
N ALA A 211 -16.18 -1.26 2.12
CA ALA A 211 -15.66 -1.32 0.76
C ALA A 211 -15.85 -2.73 0.16
N PRO A 212 -16.61 -2.89 -0.92
CA PRO A 212 -16.80 -4.18 -1.56
C PRO A 212 -15.49 -4.67 -2.19
N PHE A 213 -15.30 -5.98 -2.18
CA PHE A 213 -14.15 -6.61 -2.81
C PHE A 213 -14.52 -7.32 -4.10
N ARG A 214 -13.52 -7.45 -4.99
CA ARG A 214 -13.60 -8.29 -6.18
C ARG A 214 -12.35 -9.16 -6.29
N VAL A 215 -12.55 -10.44 -6.57
CA VAL A 215 -11.51 -11.45 -6.72
C VAL A 215 -11.82 -12.29 -7.96
N ASN A 216 -10.89 -12.39 -8.88
CA ASN A 216 -11.07 -13.13 -10.14
C ASN A 216 -12.37 -12.78 -10.87
N GLY A 217 -12.68 -11.46 -10.97
CA GLY A 217 -13.88 -10.96 -11.63
C GLY A 217 -15.20 -11.16 -10.85
N SER A 218 -15.16 -11.74 -9.65
CA SER A 218 -16.36 -12.00 -8.84
C SER A 218 -16.38 -11.14 -7.59
N ASP A 219 -17.54 -10.57 -7.28
CA ASP A 219 -17.72 -9.78 -6.07
C ASP A 219 -17.67 -10.67 -4.82
N VAL A 220 -16.96 -10.21 -3.80
CA VAL A 220 -16.83 -10.85 -2.49
C VAL A 220 -17.51 -9.97 -1.45
N THR A 221 -18.79 -10.25 -1.17
CA THR A 221 -19.64 -9.47 -0.27
C THR A 221 -19.83 -10.12 1.11
N THR A 222 -19.36 -11.35 1.26
CA THR A 222 -19.41 -12.12 2.51
C THR A 222 -18.04 -12.64 2.88
N GLU A 223 -17.86 -12.98 4.16
CA GLU A 223 -16.59 -13.53 4.61
C GLU A 223 -16.15 -14.73 3.77
N THR A 224 -14.98 -14.62 3.18
CA THR A 224 -14.42 -15.61 2.25
C THR A 224 -12.97 -15.88 2.59
N VAL A 225 -12.57 -17.15 2.51
CA VAL A 225 -11.19 -17.59 2.73
C VAL A 225 -10.65 -18.31 1.50
N TYR A 226 -9.40 -17.99 1.16
CA TYR A 226 -8.61 -18.69 0.14
C TYR A 226 -7.36 -19.26 0.80
N SER A 227 -6.98 -20.49 0.43
CA SER A 227 -5.78 -21.16 0.95
C SER A 227 -5.12 -22.04 -0.10
N GLY A 228 -3.83 -22.34 0.08
CA GLY A 228 -3.04 -23.19 -0.79
C GLY A 228 -2.99 -22.68 -2.24
N SER A 229 -3.31 -23.53 -3.20
CA SER A 229 -3.31 -23.21 -4.64
C SER A 229 -4.40 -22.18 -5.02
N ASN A 230 -5.47 -22.09 -4.24
CA ASN A 230 -6.63 -21.25 -4.56
C ASN A 230 -6.44 -19.77 -4.15
N ILE A 231 -5.31 -19.41 -3.53
CA ILE A 231 -5.04 -18.02 -3.18
C ILE A 231 -4.88 -17.21 -4.47
N PRO A 232 -5.74 -16.21 -4.70
CA PRO A 232 -5.62 -15.32 -5.84
C PRO A 232 -4.32 -14.53 -5.74
N GLN A 233 -3.81 -14.02 -6.84
CA GLN A 233 -2.67 -13.13 -6.80
C GLN A 233 -3.08 -11.71 -6.54
N ILE A 234 -4.19 -11.28 -7.14
CA ILE A 234 -4.70 -9.93 -7.15
C ILE A 234 -6.12 -9.91 -6.58
N TRP A 235 -6.46 -8.83 -5.94
CA TRP A 235 -7.80 -8.49 -5.49
C TRP A 235 -8.02 -6.99 -5.60
N GLN A 236 -9.25 -6.57 -5.68
CA GLN A 236 -9.63 -5.16 -5.73
C GLN A 236 -10.60 -4.80 -4.61
N ALA A 237 -10.59 -3.52 -4.22
CA ALA A 237 -11.58 -2.93 -3.35
C ALA A 237 -12.10 -1.63 -3.98
N PHE A 238 -13.35 -1.29 -3.73
CA PHE A 238 -14.05 -0.19 -4.37
C PHE A 238 -14.74 0.69 -3.33
N ASP A 239 -14.84 1.99 -3.56
CA ASP A 239 -15.75 2.84 -2.79
C ASP A 239 -17.22 2.59 -3.17
N SER A 240 -17.47 2.16 -4.40
CA SER A 240 -18.77 1.76 -4.92
C SER A 240 -18.61 0.62 -5.93
N ALA A 241 -19.37 -0.45 -5.78
CA ALA A 241 -19.30 -1.60 -6.71
C ALA A 241 -19.84 -1.26 -8.11
N THR A 242 -20.77 -0.30 -8.22
CA THR A 242 -21.48 0.02 -9.48
C THR A 242 -20.99 1.27 -10.18
N ASN A 243 -20.40 2.21 -9.43
CA ASN A 243 -19.87 3.46 -9.98
C ASN A 243 -18.68 3.88 -9.11
N PRO A 244 -17.54 3.20 -9.26
CA PRO A 244 -16.39 3.47 -8.43
C PRO A 244 -15.78 4.84 -8.71
N GLY A 245 -15.56 5.64 -7.67
CA GLY A 245 -14.79 6.87 -7.70
C GLY A 245 -13.31 6.61 -7.41
N VAL A 246 -13.02 5.61 -6.58
CA VAL A 246 -11.67 5.13 -6.31
C VAL A 246 -11.64 3.61 -6.29
N VAL A 247 -10.61 3.02 -6.91
CA VAL A 247 -10.35 1.58 -6.89
C VAL A 247 -8.96 1.34 -6.34
N ALA A 248 -8.88 0.51 -5.31
CA ALA A 248 -7.62 0.00 -4.81
C ALA A 248 -7.36 -1.42 -5.33
N GLN A 249 -6.10 -1.74 -5.54
CA GLN A 249 -5.64 -3.08 -5.87
C GLN A 249 -4.66 -3.58 -4.83
N GLY A 250 -4.94 -4.77 -4.31
CA GLY A 250 -3.98 -5.53 -3.53
C GLY A 250 -3.36 -6.64 -4.36
N THR A 251 -2.06 -6.89 -4.12
CA THR A 251 -1.34 -8.02 -4.68
C THR A 251 -0.74 -8.79 -3.52
N PHE A 252 -1.19 -10.02 -3.31
CA PHE A 252 -0.76 -10.81 -2.16
C PHE A 252 0.71 -11.23 -2.24
N TYR A 253 1.22 -11.48 -3.45
CA TYR A 253 2.60 -11.85 -3.70
C TYR A 253 2.94 -11.64 -5.18
N LYS A 254 4.21 -11.34 -5.47
CA LYS A 254 4.79 -11.27 -6.82
C LYS A 254 5.79 -12.41 -7.02
N SER A 255 6.35 -12.52 -8.22
CA SER A 255 7.42 -13.48 -8.50
C SER A 255 8.60 -13.26 -7.55
N GLY A 256 9.07 -14.35 -6.92
CA GLY A 256 10.13 -14.32 -5.91
C GLY A 256 9.67 -14.06 -4.48
N ASP A 257 8.44 -13.59 -4.26
CA ASP A 257 7.89 -13.44 -2.92
C ASP A 257 7.43 -14.78 -2.34
N ARG A 258 7.44 -14.88 -1.02
CA ARG A 258 6.82 -16.00 -0.32
C ARG A 258 5.30 -15.89 -0.40
N LYS A 259 4.65 -16.85 -1.08
CA LYS A 259 3.20 -16.93 -1.15
C LYS A 259 2.61 -17.08 0.26
N PRO A 260 1.53 -16.37 0.63
CA PRO A 260 0.82 -16.62 1.88
C PRO A 260 0.16 -17.99 1.90
N ASP A 261 -0.09 -18.52 3.08
CA ASP A 261 -0.76 -19.81 3.28
C ASP A 261 -2.30 -19.66 3.32
N LYS A 262 -2.77 -18.48 3.76
CA LYS A 262 -4.19 -18.17 3.90
C LYS A 262 -4.44 -16.68 3.70
N VAL A 263 -5.48 -16.34 2.95
CA VAL A 263 -6.01 -14.97 2.85
C VAL A 263 -7.50 -14.97 3.14
N GLN A 264 -7.98 -13.94 3.81
CA GLN A 264 -9.37 -13.83 4.23
C GLN A 264 -9.89 -12.42 3.91
N PHE A 265 -11.01 -12.36 3.24
CA PHE A 265 -11.84 -11.17 3.11
C PHE A 265 -12.91 -11.27 4.18
N THR A 266 -13.01 -10.27 5.06
CA THR A 266 -13.79 -10.41 6.29
C THR A 266 -14.25 -9.06 6.81
N ASN A 267 -14.94 -9.06 7.93
CA ASN A 267 -15.30 -7.86 8.68
C ASN A 267 -14.19 -7.55 9.69
N TRP A 268 -13.79 -6.28 9.79
CA TRP A 268 -12.73 -5.82 10.69
C TRP A 268 -13.00 -6.18 12.16
N GLY A 269 -14.20 -5.85 12.66
CA GLY A 269 -14.57 -6.13 14.04
C GLY A 269 -14.50 -7.63 14.38
N ASN A 270 -14.79 -8.50 13.41
CA ASN A 270 -14.69 -9.95 13.60
C ASN A 270 -13.24 -10.44 13.62
N VAL A 271 -12.46 -10.06 12.61
CA VAL A 271 -11.08 -10.56 12.47
C VAL A 271 -10.14 -10.03 13.55
N THR A 272 -10.42 -8.85 14.10
CA THR A 272 -9.63 -8.28 15.20
C THR A 272 -9.92 -8.91 16.55
N SER A 273 -11.07 -9.58 16.71
CA SER A 273 -11.41 -10.29 17.94
C SER A 273 -10.41 -11.41 18.28
N THR A 274 -9.66 -11.88 17.29
CA THR A 274 -8.64 -12.91 17.43
C THR A 274 -7.33 -12.44 16.77
N LEU A 275 -6.26 -12.34 17.53
CA LEU A 275 -4.99 -11.84 17.01
C LEU A 275 -4.34 -12.78 15.98
N TRP A 276 -4.62 -14.08 16.00
CA TRP A 276 -3.96 -15.04 15.13
C TRP A 276 -4.91 -15.85 14.28
N ASP A 277 -5.64 -16.78 14.83
CA ASP A 277 -6.34 -17.82 14.07
C ASP A 277 -7.84 -17.55 13.99
N TYR A 278 -8.20 -16.53 13.25
CA TYR A 278 -9.61 -16.23 12.97
C TYR A 278 -10.20 -17.25 11.98
N VAL A 279 -11.35 -17.80 12.36
CA VAL A 279 -12.11 -18.72 11.54
C VAL A 279 -13.22 -17.93 10.81
N THR A 280 -13.08 -17.85 9.48
CA THR A 280 -14.05 -17.21 8.58
C THR A 280 -15.41 -17.87 8.69
N GLN A 281 -16.48 -17.09 8.73
CA GLN A 281 -17.85 -17.56 8.82
C GLN A 281 -18.59 -17.34 7.50
N PRO A 282 -18.76 -18.38 6.67
CA PRO A 282 -19.41 -18.26 5.37
C PRO A 282 -20.81 -17.63 5.47
N GLY A 283 -21.11 -16.72 4.56
CA GLY A 283 -22.41 -16.01 4.53
C GLY A 283 -22.51 -14.80 5.45
N ARG A 284 -21.54 -14.55 6.31
CA ARG A 284 -21.47 -13.34 7.13
C ARG A 284 -21.06 -12.15 6.26
N SER A 285 -21.74 -11.01 6.40
CA SER A 285 -21.43 -9.79 5.65
C SER A 285 -20.03 -9.26 5.97
N ASN A 286 -19.33 -8.75 4.95
CA ASN A 286 -18.06 -8.01 5.09
C ASN A 286 -18.24 -6.55 5.50
N GLY A 287 -19.42 -6.07 5.83
CA GLY A 287 -19.65 -4.69 6.29
C GLY A 287 -18.60 -4.30 7.34
N ASP A 288 -17.91 -3.16 7.21
CA ASP A 288 -16.66 -2.84 7.89
C ASP A 288 -15.54 -3.78 7.40
N SER A 289 -15.06 -3.51 6.21
CA SER A 289 -14.31 -4.47 5.41
C SER A 289 -12.83 -4.56 5.80
N ALA A 290 -12.28 -5.78 5.84
CA ALA A 290 -10.87 -6.03 6.12
C ALA A 290 -10.31 -7.20 5.32
N VAL A 291 -9.00 -7.16 5.08
CA VAL A 291 -8.24 -8.25 4.46
C VAL A 291 -7.18 -8.75 5.43
N SER A 292 -7.17 -10.06 5.67
CA SER A 292 -6.18 -10.73 6.51
C SER A 292 -5.31 -11.66 5.67
N ILE A 293 -4.00 -11.52 5.77
CA ILE A 293 -2.99 -12.26 5.01
C ILE A 293 -2.11 -13.01 6.00
N THR A 294 -2.08 -14.33 5.93
CA THR A 294 -1.39 -15.17 6.93
C THR A 294 -0.35 -16.05 6.27
N TRP A 295 0.85 -16.01 6.80
CA TRP A 295 1.89 -17.05 6.65
C TRP A 295 1.95 -17.83 7.95
N ASN A 296 1.63 -19.11 7.89
CA ASN A 296 1.53 -19.99 9.03
C ASN A 296 2.87 -20.13 9.77
N LYS A 297 2.80 -20.60 11.02
CA LYS A 297 4.00 -20.95 11.79
C LYS A 297 4.85 -21.94 10.99
N ASP A 298 6.13 -21.60 10.84
CA ASP A 298 7.14 -22.46 10.22
C ASP A 298 8.45 -22.37 11.00
N THR A 299 9.31 -23.35 10.86
CA THR A 299 10.57 -23.43 11.58
C THR A 299 11.60 -22.45 11.00
N PHE A 300 12.07 -21.53 11.81
CA PHE A 300 13.23 -20.69 11.53
C PHE A 300 14.43 -21.26 12.29
N THR A 301 15.46 -21.67 11.59
CA THR A 301 16.72 -22.09 12.21
C THR A 301 17.45 -20.91 12.82
N SER A 302 18.49 -21.16 13.63
CA SER A 302 19.32 -20.11 14.21
C SER A 302 19.89 -19.19 13.13
N GLY A 303 19.73 -17.88 13.30
CA GLY A 303 20.20 -16.85 12.37
C GLY A 303 19.40 -16.73 11.06
N GLU A 304 18.42 -17.58 10.84
CA GLU A 304 17.62 -17.55 9.61
C GLU A 304 16.78 -16.28 9.50
N THR A 305 16.76 -15.72 8.28
CA THR A 305 15.98 -14.53 7.95
C THR A 305 15.03 -14.86 6.78
N ARG A 306 13.77 -14.44 6.89
CA ARG A 306 12.77 -14.53 5.81
C ARG A 306 12.07 -13.21 5.62
N GLU A 307 11.63 -12.98 4.37
CA GLU A 307 10.82 -11.83 3.99
C GLU A 307 9.38 -12.25 3.72
N PHE A 308 8.45 -11.41 4.16
CA PHE A 308 7.02 -11.52 3.91
C PHE A 308 6.54 -10.21 3.30
N VAL A 309 6.00 -10.29 2.11
CA VAL A 309 5.70 -9.11 1.29
C VAL A 309 4.27 -9.17 0.77
N THR A 310 3.61 -8.03 0.81
CA THR A 310 2.35 -7.79 0.12
C THR A 310 2.33 -6.37 -0.41
N TYR A 311 1.39 -6.06 -1.29
CA TYR A 311 1.32 -4.78 -1.97
C TYR A 311 -0.11 -4.27 -1.94
N TYR A 312 -0.28 -2.95 -1.80
CA TYR A 312 -1.57 -2.30 -1.85
C TYR A 312 -1.43 -0.88 -2.42
N GLY A 313 -2.23 -0.55 -3.41
CA GLY A 313 -2.12 0.72 -4.09
C GLY A 313 -3.32 1.00 -4.98
N LEU A 314 -3.15 1.94 -5.90
CA LEU A 314 -4.20 2.28 -6.85
C LEU A 314 -4.35 1.18 -7.91
N SER A 315 -5.59 0.99 -8.32
CA SER A 315 -5.93 0.36 -9.59
C SER A 315 -6.35 1.43 -10.58
N GLU A 316 -6.15 1.19 -11.87
CA GLU A 316 -6.67 2.10 -12.87
C GLU A 316 -8.20 2.02 -12.93
N LEU A 317 -8.83 3.21 -12.86
CA LEU A 317 -10.22 3.41 -13.25
C LEU A 317 -10.23 3.64 -14.76
N GLU A 318 -9.98 2.61 -15.55
CA GLU A 318 -10.23 2.75 -16.98
C GLU A 318 -11.73 2.60 -17.26
N GLN A 319 -12.40 3.74 -17.33
CA GLN A 319 -13.81 3.80 -17.74
C GLN A 319 -14.02 3.35 -19.20
N ASN A 320 -12.97 3.02 -19.94
CA ASN A 320 -13.03 2.73 -21.38
C ASN A 320 -12.33 1.43 -21.83
N LEU A 321 -11.67 0.67 -20.94
CA LEU A 321 -11.21 -0.67 -21.29
C LEU A 321 -12.18 -1.70 -20.73
N ILE A 322 -13.08 -2.14 -21.56
CA ILE A 322 -13.94 -3.30 -21.33
C ILE A 322 -13.34 -4.45 -22.15
N PRO A 323 -12.89 -5.53 -21.51
CA PRO A 323 -12.78 -5.79 -20.08
C PRO A 323 -11.40 -5.37 -19.52
N PRO A 324 -11.30 -4.88 -18.30
CA PRO A 324 -10.03 -4.70 -17.66
C PRO A 324 -9.37 -6.07 -17.40
N LEU A 325 -8.11 -6.18 -17.79
CA LEU A 325 -7.34 -7.41 -17.69
C LEU A 325 -6.16 -7.19 -16.75
N ALA A 326 -6.00 -8.08 -15.77
CA ALA A 326 -4.81 -8.12 -14.95
C ALA A 326 -3.82 -9.17 -15.49
N LEU A 327 -2.59 -8.74 -15.74
CA LEU A 327 -1.52 -9.60 -16.23
C LEU A 327 -0.49 -9.85 -15.13
N SER A 328 -0.18 -11.12 -14.91
CA SER A 328 0.88 -11.52 -13.99
C SER A 328 1.82 -12.51 -14.67
N VAL A 329 3.12 -12.34 -14.46
CA VAL A 329 4.14 -13.20 -15.02
C VAL A 329 4.98 -13.80 -13.90
N TYR A 330 5.09 -15.11 -13.89
CA TYR A 330 6.01 -15.87 -13.06
C TYR A 330 7.06 -16.53 -13.92
N ALA A 331 8.32 -16.23 -13.68
CA ALA A 331 9.42 -16.92 -14.33
C ALA A 331 10.39 -17.44 -13.25
N ASP A 332 11.10 -18.51 -13.59
CA ASP A 332 12.20 -18.98 -12.78
C ASP A 332 13.25 -17.87 -12.67
N ASN A 333 13.60 -17.50 -11.44
CA ASN A 333 14.60 -16.48 -11.16
C ASN A 333 16.04 -17.01 -11.13
N LYS A 334 16.22 -18.31 -11.39
CA LYS A 334 17.51 -18.99 -11.44
C LYS A 334 17.51 -19.96 -12.60
N VAL A 335 18.54 -19.88 -13.40
CA VAL A 335 18.84 -20.83 -14.47
C VAL A 335 20.10 -21.60 -14.09
N SER A 336 20.03 -22.91 -14.06
CA SER A 336 21.19 -23.75 -13.87
C SER A 336 21.90 -23.94 -15.20
N ILE A 337 23.22 -23.80 -15.21
CA ILE A 337 24.05 -24.04 -16.36
C ILE A 337 24.94 -25.26 -16.04
N SER A 338 24.75 -26.34 -16.78
CA SER A 338 25.60 -27.52 -16.66
C SER A 338 26.12 -27.95 -18.03
N ASN A 339 27.42 -28.16 -18.15
CA ASN A 339 28.07 -28.62 -19.41
C ASN A 339 27.70 -27.82 -20.65
N PHE A 340 27.61 -26.48 -20.54
CA PHE A 340 27.16 -25.56 -21.60
C PHE A 340 25.73 -25.75 -22.08
N ASN A 341 24.93 -26.51 -21.36
CA ASN A 341 23.47 -26.58 -21.57
C ASN A 341 22.79 -25.69 -20.53
N TYR A 342 21.72 -25.02 -20.95
CA TYR A 342 20.84 -24.23 -20.13
C TYR A 342 19.60 -25.04 -19.82
N ASP A 343 19.12 -25.01 -18.57
CA ASP A 343 17.80 -25.53 -18.26
C ASP A 343 16.75 -24.62 -18.93
N ASP A 344 15.64 -25.20 -19.30
CA ASP A 344 14.49 -24.43 -19.78
C ASP A 344 14.02 -23.48 -18.68
N ILE A 345 13.74 -22.24 -19.06
CA ILE A 345 13.11 -21.27 -18.19
C ILE A 345 11.60 -21.42 -18.32
N ASN A 346 10.95 -21.82 -17.24
CA ASN A 346 9.50 -21.86 -17.19
C ASN A 346 8.98 -20.48 -16.78
N ALA A 347 8.11 -19.92 -17.61
CA ALA A 347 7.36 -18.72 -17.29
C ALA A 347 5.87 -19.03 -17.36
N ASN A 348 5.16 -18.78 -16.29
CA ASN A 348 3.70 -18.84 -16.26
C ASN A 348 3.16 -17.42 -16.39
N VAL A 349 2.28 -17.22 -17.35
CA VAL A 349 1.58 -15.98 -17.56
C VAL A 349 0.14 -16.19 -17.15
N TYR A 350 -0.32 -15.38 -16.20
CA TYR A 350 -1.72 -15.38 -15.75
C TYR A 350 -2.36 -14.12 -16.25
N LEU A 351 -3.48 -14.26 -16.88
CA LEU A 351 -4.31 -13.16 -17.35
C LEU A 351 -5.69 -13.33 -16.75
N ASP A 352 -6.05 -12.42 -15.86
CA ASP A 352 -7.35 -12.39 -15.21
C ASP A 352 -8.22 -11.28 -15.79
N ASN A 353 -9.44 -11.61 -16.15
CA ASN A 353 -10.47 -10.60 -16.41
C ASN A 353 -11.03 -10.14 -15.07
N ILE A 354 -10.67 -8.92 -14.67
CA ILE A 354 -11.08 -8.32 -13.39
C ILE A 354 -12.25 -7.32 -13.56
N GLY A 355 -12.83 -7.25 -14.76
CA GLY A 355 -13.98 -6.42 -15.08
C GLY A 355 -15.30 -7.17 -15.18
N ASP A 356 -16.36 -6.42 -15.40
CA ASP A 356 -17.75 -6.94 -15.48
C ASP A 356 -18.14 -7.46 -16.87
N GLY A 357 -17.29 -7.26 -17.89
CA GLY A 357 -17.55 -7.67 -19.26
C GLY A 357 -16.72 -8.88 -19.70
N ASP A 358 -17.21 -9.61 -20.71
CA ASP A 358 -16.47 -10.70 -21.33
C ASP A 358 -15.28 -10.18 -22.12
N ALA A 359 -14.10 -10.73 -21.89
CA ALA A 359 -12.91 -10.45 -22.68
C ALA A 359 -12.95 -11.30 -23.96
N THR A 360 -13.00 -10.67 -25.10
CA THR A 360 -12.91 -11.34 -26.41
C THR A 360 -11.64 -10.92 -27.13
N ASP A 361 -11.11 -11.78 -27.99
CA ASP A 361 -9.92 -11.51 -28.81
C ASP A 361 -8.67 -11.11 -28.02
N VAL A 362 -8.52 -11.69 -26.84
CA VAL A 362 -7.36 -11.42 -25.96
C VAL A 362 -6.13 -12.14 -26.50
N SER A 363 -5.03 -11.41 -26.64
CA SER A 363 -3.73 -11.98 -27.01
C SER A 363 -2.64 -11.55 -26.03
N ILE A 364 -1.72 -12.47 -25.72
CA ILE A 364 -0.54 -12.20 -24.91
C ILE A 364 0.67 -12.20 -25.83
N LYS A 365 1.39 -11.06 -25.87
CA LYS A 365 2.65 -10.96 -26.59
C LYS A 365 3.81 -11.22 -25.63
N ILE A 366 4.58 -12.25 -25.92
CA ILE A 366 5.81 -12.56 -25.19
C ILE A 366 6.99 -12.10 -26.04
N THR A 367 7.84 -11.25 -25.46
CA THR A 367 9.07 -10.78 -26.10
C THR A 367 10.26 -11.08 -25.19
N ALA A 368 11.36 -11.49 -25.81
CA ALA A 368 12.66 -11.58 -25.15
C ALA A 368 13.69 -10.83 -26.01
N ASP A 369 14.67 -10.24 -25.36
CA ASP A 369 15.72 -9.52 -26.07
C ASP A 369 16.40 -10.45 -27.09
N ASN A 370 16.52 -9.98 -28.32
CA ASN A 370 17.10 -10.70 -29.46
C ASN A 370 16.35 -11.95 -29.93
N LEU A 371 15.10 -12.15 -29.55
CA LEU A 371 14.22 -13.20 -30.03
C LEU A 371 13.00 -12.60 -30.72
N GLU A 372 12.48 -13.32 -31.74
CA GLU A 372 11.22 -12.94 -32.34
C GLU A 372 10.06 -13.12 -31.36
N PRO A 373 9.11 -12.15 -31.31
CA PRO A 373 7.94 -12.25 -30.43
C PRO A 373 7.10 -13.48 -30.73
N LYS A 374 6.58 -14.11 -29.69
CA LYS A 374 5.54 -15.15 -29.80
C LYS A 374 4.22 -14.63 -29.24
N TYR A 375 3.12 -15.00 -29.90
CA TYR A 375 1.75 -14.61 -29.54
C TYR A 375 0.95 -15.83 -29.14
#